data_f0c48f286fe99d7fe3524bc0c6d9c523
#
_entry.id   f0c48f286fe99d7fe3524bc0c6d9c523
#
_cell.length_a   1.000
_cell.length_b   1.000
_cell.length_c   1.000
_cell.angle_alpha   90.00
_cell.angle_beta   90.00
_cell.angle_gamma   90.00
#
_symmetry.space_group_name_H-M   'P 1'
#
loop_
_entity.id
_entity.type
_entity.pdbx_description
1 polymer ?
#
loop_
_entity_poly.entity_id
_entity_poly.type
_entity_poly.pdbx_seq_one_letter_code
_entity_poly.pdbx_strand_id
1 'polypeptide(L)'
;RMIAKTGKPMILSTGMSSEKEIIETVDLLKRLGAPFVLLNCNSTYPAPFKDLNLKYLNRLKEIGNCLVGYSGHERGINVALAAVACGGKVIEKHFTLDKSMEGNDHKISLLPGEFKAMVEGIRQIEEAIGTESKRVLGVGERLKRENLAKSMVSNCDIRVGDVVTEDMIQIKGPGKGLQPNRRVELVGTIARREIKSGEFFYPMDIGEGTVIPRNYN
;
A
#
# COMPACT_ATOMS: atom_id res chain seq x y z
N ARG A 1 27.21 -9.30 -25.76
CA ARG A 1 26.92 -9.62 -27.19
C ARG A 1 26.61 -11.11 -27.38
N MET A 2 27.38 -12.03 -26.79
CA MET A 2 27.17 -13.48 -26.96
C MET A 2 25.80 -13.90 -26.43
N ILE A 3 25.44 -13.50 -25.19
CA ILE A 3 24.14 -13.83 -24.58
C ILE A 3 23.00 -13.18 -25.40
N ALA A 4 23.14 -11.93 -25.84
CA ALA A 4 22.13 -11.25 -26.64
C ALA A 4 21.75 -12.04 -27.92
N LYS A 5 22.72 -12.73 -28.55
CA LYS A 5 22.47 -13.57 -29.74
C LYS A 5 21.55 -14.77 -29.46
N THR A 6 21.38 -15.17 -28.20
CA THR A 6 20.48 -16.28 -27.82
C THR A 6 19.01 -15.90 -27.86
N GLY A 7 18.68 -14.59 -27.91
CA GLY A 7 17.33 -14.07 -27.82
C GLY A 7 16.66 -14.23 -26.45
N LYS A 8 17.34 -14.77 -25.46
CA LYS A 8 16.81 -14.96 -24.09
C LYS A 8 16.86 -13.65 -23.31
N PRO A 9 15.84 -13.37 -22.46
CA PRO A 9 15.90 -12.24 -21.54
C PRO A 9 17.10 -12.34 -20.59
N MET A 10 17.76 -11.21 -20.36
CA MET A 10 18.90 -11.11 -19.47
C MET A 10 18.51 -10.44 -18.16
N ILE A 11 18.90 -11.04 -17.03
CA ILE A 11 18.83 -10.43 -15.71
C ILE A 11 20.24 -9.94 -15.39
N LEU A 12 20.40 -8.61 -15.26
CA LEU A 12 21.70 -7.94 -15.14
C LEU A 12 21.82 -7.25 -13.80
N SER A 13 22.70 -7.78 -12.95
CA SER A 13 23.10 -7.10 -11.72
C SER A 13 24.06 -5.93 -12.05
N THR A 14 23.87 -4.80 -11.37
CA THR A 14 24.68 -3.58 -11.56
C THR A 14 25.77 -3.41 -10.50
N GLY A 15 26.03 -4.44 -9.72
CA GLY A 15 27.10 -4.42 -8.72
C GLY A 15 28.48 -4.09 -9.31
N MET A 16 29.26 -3.29 -8.56
CA MET A 16 30.60 -2.82 -8.96
C MET A 16 30.66 -1.99 -10.25
N SER A 17 29.52 -1.55 -10.79
CA SER A 17 29.46 -0.73 -12.00
C SER A 17 29.14 0.72 -11.68
N SER A 18 29.86 1.62 -12.33
CA SER A 18 29.49 3.05 -12.36
C SER A 18 28.23 3.28 -13.20
N GLU A 19 27.51 4.38 -12.96
CA GLU A 19 26.33 4.72 -13.77
C GLU A 19 26.67 4.84 -15.27
N LYS A 20 27.84 5.36 -15.59
CA LYS A 20 28.31 5.45 -16.97
C LYS A 20 28.39 4.07 -17.64
N GLU A 21 28.98 3.10 -16.98
CA GLU A 21 29.11 1.72 -17.49
C GLU A 21 27.75 1.04 -17.63
N ILE A 22 26.81 1.33 -16.74
CA ILE A 22 25.43 0.85 -16.81
C ILE A 22 24.76 1.42 -18.09
N ILE A 23 24.86 2.75 -18.30
CA ILE A 23 24.30 3.42 -19.47
C ILE A 23 24.90 2.85 -20.77
N GLU A 24 26.22 2.71 -20.86
CA GLU A 24 26.90 2.16 -22.04
C GLU A 24 26.44 0.71 -22.34
N THR A 25 26.24 -0.08 -21.27
CA THR A 25 25.72 -1.45 -21.40
C THR A 25 24.27 -1.47 -21.88
N VAL A 26 23.42 -0.64 -21.31
CA VAL A 26 22.02 -0.50 -21.70
C VAL A 26 21.91 -0.09 -23.17
N ASP A 27 22.69 0.88 -23.61
CA ASP A 27 22.71 1.33 -25.01
C ASP A 27 23.14 0.21 -25.96
N LEU A 28 24.13 -0.59 -25.55
CA LEU A 28 24.53 -1.76 -26.34
C LEU A 28 23.40 -2.78 -26.44
N LEU A 29 22.72 -3.10 -25.35
CA LEU A 29 21.63 -4.07 -25.34
C LEU A 29 20.44 -3.61 -26.17
N LYS A 30 20.09 -2.33 -26.07
CA LYS A 30 19.03 -1.69 -26.91
C LYS A 30 19.38 -1.79 -28.41
N ARG A 31 20.62 -1.48 -28.78
CA ARG A 31 21.07 -1.62 -30.18
C ARG A 31 21.04 -3.08 -30.68
N LEU A 32 21.21 -4.05 -29.79
CA LEU A 32 21.15 -5.48 -30.13
C LEU A 32 19.72 -6.05 -30.09
N GLY A 33 18.71 -5.24 -29.72
CA GLY A 33 17.33 -5.71 -29.55
C GLY A 33 17.17 -6.76 -28.44
N ALA A 34 18.10 -6.82 -27.48
CA ALA A 34 18.11 -7.85 -26.45
C ALA A 34 17.18 -7.46 -25.28
N PRO A 35 16.24 -8.32 -24.86
CA PRO A 35 15.42 -8.06 -23.68
C PRO A 35 16.24 -8.17 -22.40
N PHE A 36 16.06 -7.25 -21.46
CA PHE A 36 16.80 -7.26 -20.19
C PHE A 36 16.02 -6.65 -19.04
N VAL A 37 16.44 -7.00 -17.81
CA VAL A 37 16.04 -6.43 -16.52
C VAL A 37 17.29 -5.97 -15.79
N LEU A 38 17.28 -4.81 -15.15
CA LEU A 38 18.38 -4.31 -14.34
C LEU A 38 18.13 -4.56 -12.85
N LEU A 39 19.10 -5.10 -12.14
CA LEU A 39 19.04 -5.28 -10.70
C LEU A 39 19.94 -4.27 -9.99
N ASN A 40 19.38 -3.49 -9.05
CA ASN A 40 20.19 -2.73 -8.10
C ASN A 40 20.95 -3.71 -7.19
N CYS A 41 22.26 -3.54 -7.09
CA CYS A 41 23.12 -4.45 -6.35
C CYS A 41 24.27 -3.69 -5.68
N ASN A 42 24.58 -4.07 -4.45
CA ASN A 42 25.84 -3.74 -3.78
C ASN A 42 26.63 -5.01 -3.55
N SER A 43 27.82 -5.10 -4.13
CA SER A 43 28.67 -6.29 -4.10
C SER A 43 29.60 -6.37 -2.88
N THR A 44 29.21 -5.80 -1.75
CA THR A 44 29.86 -5.99 -0.44
C THR A 44 29.19 -7.15 0.29
N TYR A 45 29.94 -8.01 0.95
CA TYR A 45 29.46 -9.25 1.60
C TYR A 45 29.81 -9.29 3.10
N PRO A 46 28.86 -9.08 4.05
CA PRO A 46 27.49 -8.60 3.83
C PRO A 46 27.44 -7.11 3.47
N ALA A 47 26.50 -6.72 2.63
CA ALA A 47 26.30 -5.32 2.27
C ALA A 47 25.73 -4.52 3.46
N PRO A 48 26.31 -3.39 3.85
CA PRO A 48 25.77 -2.53 4.89
C PRO A 48 24.44 -1.89 4.43
N PHE A 49 23.42 -1.84 5.28
CA PHE A 49 22.10 -1.30 4.91
C PHE A 49 22.15 0.14 4.38
N LYS A 50 23.04 0.98 4.94
CA LYS A 50 23.20 2.39 4.52
C LYS A 50 23.69 2.56 3.08
N ASP A 51 24.31 1.53 2.50
CA ASP A 51 24.96 1.58 1.19
C ASP A 51 24.09 0.93 0.09
N LEU A 52 22.89 0.43 0.42
CA LEU A 52 22.02 -0.30 -0.52
C LEU A 52 21.24 0.59 -1.49
N ASN A 53 20.87 1.80 -1.05
CA ASN A 53 20.19 2.81 -1.85
C ASN A 53 19.04 2.29 -2.73
N LEU A 54 18.00 1.73 -2.12
CA LEU A 54 16.85 1.15 -2.87
C LEU A 54 16.15 2.16 -3.80
N LYS A 55 16.23 3.46 -3.52
CA LYS A 55 15.67 4.50 -4.41
C LYS A 55 16.35 4.53 -5.78
N TYR A 56 17.55 3.97 -5.91
CA TYR A 56 18.24 3.84 -7.19
C TYR A 56 17.51 2.94 -8.19
N LEU A 57 16.58 2.10 -7.74
CA LEU A 57 15.67 1.35 -8.60
C LEU A 57 14.92 2.26 -9.59
N ASN A 58 14.47 3.44 -9.14
CA ASN A 58 13.80 4.40 -10.02
C ASN A 58 14.75 4.91 -11.09
N ARG A 59 15.98 5.21 -10.70
CA ARG A 59 17.02 5.66 -11.64
C ARG A 59 17.38 4.59 -12.67
N LEU A 60 17.51 3.33 -12.25
CA LEU A 60 17.73 2.20 -13.17
C LEU A 60 16.55 2.02 -14.15
N LYS A 61 15.32 2.21 -13.68
CA LYS A 61 14.12 2.18 -14.53
C LYS A 61 14.16 3.26 -15.60
N GLU A 62 14.58 4.47 -15.26
CA GLU A 62 14.75 5.59 -16.21
C GLU A 62 15.85 5.28 -17.25
N ILE A 63 17.05 4.86 -16.79
CA ILE A 63 18.18 4.52 -17.66
C ILE A 63 17.80 3.39 -18.62
N GLY A 64 17.24 2.30 -18.09
CA GLY A 64 16.93 1.10 -18.85
C GLY A 64 15.69 1.25 -19.71
N ASN A 65 14.69 2.03 -19.28
CA ASN A 65 13.31 1.94 -19.74
C ASN A 65 12.82 0.47 -19.75
N CYS A 66 13.09 -0.24 -18.65
CA CYS A 66 12.86 -1.67 -18.50
C CYS A 66 12.33 -2.01 -17.11
N LEU A 67 11.98 -3.27 -16.89
CA LEU A 67 11.74 -3.77 -15.54
C LEU A 67 13.03 -3.69 -14.70
N VAL A 68 12.88 -3.45 -13.41
CA VAL A 68 13.99 -3.39 -12.47
C VAL A 68 13.76 -4.34 -11.31
N GLY A 69 14.84 -4.71 -10.65
CA GLY A 69 14.83 -5.60 -9.50
C GLY A 69 15.99 -5.34 -8.56
N TYR A 70 16.14 -6.22 -7.60
CA TYR A 70 17.13 -6.12 -6.55
C TYR A 70 17.90 -7.42 -6.39
N SER A 71 19.25 -7.33 -6.36
CA SER A 71 20.16 -8.43 -6.05
C SER A 71 20.84 -8.12 -4.72
N GLY A 72 20.46 -8.88 -3.67
CA GLY A 72 20.76 -8.53 -2.29
C GLY A 72 21.86 -9.40 -1.64
N HIS A 73 22.90 -8.74 -1.09
CA HIS A 73 24.00 -9.36 -0.33
C HIS A 73 23.96 -8.99 1.17
N GLU A 74 22.94 -8.28 1.61
CA GLU A 74 22.67 -8.03 3.02
C GLU A 74 22.04 -9.26 3.70
N ARG A 75 22.10 -9.29 5.03
CA ARG A 75 21.49 -10.36 5.83
C ARG A 75 19.98 -10.19 5.94
N GLY A 76 19.28 -11.32 5.93
CA GLY A 76 17.83 -11.36 6.10
C GLY A 76 17.04 -11.01 4.85
N ILE A 77 15.75 -10.79 5.03
CA ILE A 77 14.76 -10.66 3.94
C ILE A 77 14.14 -9.27 3.80
N ASN A 78 14.30 -8.41 4.81
CA ASN A 78 13.56 -7.14 4.90
C ASN A 78 13.84 -6.20 3.74
N VAL A 79 15.07 -6.14 3.25
CA VAL A 79 15.45 -5.29 2.12
C VAL A 79 14.86 -5.80 0.82
N ALA A 80 14.80 -7.11 0.63
CA ALA A 80 14.13 -7.71 -0.53
C ALA A 80 12.62 -7.34 -0.57
N LEU A 81 11.95 -7.40 0.60
CA LEU A 81 10.56 -6.97 0.75
C LEU A 81 10.40 -5.47 0.43
N ALA A 82 11.29 -4.63 0.96
CA ALA A 82 11.29 -3.19 0.70
C ALA A 82 11.57 -2.87 -0.79
N ALA A 83 12.44 -3.64 -1.45
CA ALA A 83 12.73 -3.47 -2.87
C ALA A 83 11.48 -3.71 -3.75
N VAL A 84 10.64 -4.69 -3.39
CA VAL A 84 9.34 -4.91 -4.06
C VAL A 84 8.42 -3.71 -3.84
N ALA A 85 8.33 -3.20 -2.63
CA ALA A 85 7.55 -1.99 -2.32
C ALA A 85 8.06 -0.75 -3.09
N CYS A 86 9.36 -0.68 -3.38
CA CYS A 86 9.97 0.33 -4.24
C CYS A 86 9.82 0.07 -5.75
N GLY A 87 9.05 -0.94 -6.16
CA GLY A 87 8.76 -1.24 -7.56
C GLY A 87 9.66 -2.29 -8.21
N GLY A 88 10.52 -2.94 -7.45
CA GLY A 88 11.31 -4.10 -7.92
C GLY A 88 10.40 -5.26 -8.33
N LYS A 89 10.68 -5.84 -9.52
CA LYS A 89 9.90 -6.96 -10.10
C LYS A 89 10.67 -8.27 -10.10
N VAL A 90 11.96 -8.23 -9.88
CA VAL A 90 12.84 -9.39 -9.77
C VAL A 90 13.63 -9.25 -8.49
N ILE A 91 13.65 -10.31 -7.69
CA ILE A 91 14.45 -10.39 -6.46
C ILE A 91 15.42 -11.58 -6.58
N GLU A 92 16.67 -11.29 -6.33
CA GLU A 92 17.75 -12.27 -6.33
C GLU A 92 18.41 -12.29 -4.94
N LYS A 93 18.58 -13.46 -4.37
CA LYS A 93 19.23 -13.67 -3.07
C LYS A 93 20.05 -14.95 -3.11
N HIS A 94 21.19 -14.94 -2.45
CA HIS A 94 21.98 -16.13 -2.17
C HIS A 94 21.15 -17.14 -1.36
N PHE A 95 21.31 -18.42 -1.70
CA PHE A 95 20.60 -19.54 -1.10
C PHE A 95 21.57 -20.62 -0.64
N THR A 96 21.33 -21.20 0.52
CA THR A 96 22.11 -22.31 1.05
C THR A 96 21.24 -23.26 1.86
N LEU A 97 21.70 -24.51 1.95
CA LEU A 97 21.09 -25.50 2.84
C LEU A 97 21.62 -25.40 4.28
N ASP A 98 22.85 -24.87 4.44
CA ASP A 98 23.51 -24.70 5.73
C ASP A 98 24.47 -23.50 5.70
N LYS A 99 24.28 -22.55 6.63
CA LYS A 99 25.12 -21.35 6.76
C LYS A 99 26.52 -21.64 7.34
N SER A 100 26.76 -22.84 7.88
CA SER A 100 28.03 -23.26 8.43
C SER A 100 28.97 -23.91 7.39
N MET A 101 28.47 -24.13 6.17
CA MET A 101 29.27 -24.68 5.08
C MET A 101 30.49 -23.78 4.77
N GLU A 102 31.54 -24.38 4.25
CA GLU A 102 32.75 -23.67 3.85
C GLU A 102 32.47 -22.72 2.68
N GLY A 103 32.85 -21.46 2.85
CA GLY A 103 32.66 -20.41 1.85
C GLY A 103 31.99 -19.16 2.46
N ASN A 104 32.34 -17.99 1.93
CA ASN A 104 31.87 -16.71 2.47
C ASN A 104 30.37 -16.47 2.22
N ASP A 105 29.83 -16.95 1.11
CA ASP A 105 28.48 -16.71 0.67
C ASP A 105 27.43 -17.39 1.54
N HIS A 106 27.75 -18.56 2.12
CA HIS A 106 26.81 -19.30 2.97
C HIS A 106 26.31 -18.47 4.18
N LYS A 107 27.18 -17.63 4.75
CA LYS A 107 26.87 -16.82 5.94
C LYS A 107 25.80 -15.74 5.69
N ILE A 108 25.67 -15.27 4.45
CA ILE A 108 24.69 -14.26 4.05
C ILE A 108 23.50 -14.86 3.31
N SER A 109 23.61 -16.11 2.89
CA SER A 109 22.59 -16.82 2.13
C SER A 109 21.35 -17.08 2.97
N LEU A 110 20.21 -17.21 2.30
CA LEU A 110 18.96 -17.62 2.93
C LEU A 110 18.86 -19.14 2.99
N LEU A 111 18.42 -19.66 4.13
CA LEU A 111 17.98 -21.03 4.29
C LEU A 111 16.63 -21.26 3.60
N PRO A 112 16.22 -22.51 3.28
CA PRO A 112 14.93 -22.79 2.64
C PRO A 112 13.74 -22.15 3.33
N GLY A 113 13.69 -22.19 4.67
CA GLY A 113 12.63 -21.57 5.46
C GLY A 113 12.63 -20.03 5.37
N GLU A 114 13.81 -19.41 5.40
CA GLU A 114 13.96 -17.96 5.24
C GLU A 114 13.57 -17.51 3.83
N PHE A 115 13.94 -18.30 2.80
CA PHE A 115 13.57 -18.02 1.42
C PHE A 115 12.06 -18.13 1.21
N LYS A 116 11.43 -19.16 1.78
CA LYS A 116 9.97 -19.30 1.78
C LYS A 116 9.28 -18.10 2.43
N ALA A 117 9.74 -17.68 3.61
CA ALA A 117 9.20 -16.53 4.31
C ALA A 117 9.35 -15.23 3.49
N MET A 118 10.48 -15.06 2.78
CA MET A 118 10.67 -13.94 1.85
C MET A 118 9.63 -13.94 0.73
N VAL A 119 9.40 -15.08 0.09
CA VAL A 119 8.42 -15.22 -1.00
C VAL A 119 7.01 -14.92 -0.49
N GLU A 120 6.61 -15.48 0.65
CA GLU A 120 5.30 -15.22 1.27
C GLU A 120 5.14 -13.73 1.61
N GLY A 121 6.16 -13.11 2.20
CA GLY A 121 6.16 -11.68 2.49
C GLY A 121 6.08 -10.81 1.23
N ILE A 122 6.75 -11.18 0.14
CA ILE A 122 6.64 -10.50 -1.15
C ILE A 122 5.19 -10.54 -1.66
N ARG A 123 4.51 -11.69 -1.61
CA ARG A 123 3.11 -11.81 -2.06
C ARG A 123 2.17 -10.94 -1.22
N GLN A 124 2.38 -10.90 0.10
CA GLN A 124 1.61 -10.01 0.98
C GLN A 124 1.82 -8.53 0.64
N ILE A 125 3.05 -8.12 0.33
CA ILE A 125 3.34 -6.74 -0.07
C ILE A 125 2.71 -6.41 -1.42
N GLU A 126 2.81 -7.30 -2.41
CA GLU A 126 2.17 -7.10 -3.73
C GLU A 126 0.67 -6.88 -3.60
N GLU A 127 -0.01 -7.63 -2.73
CA GLU A 127 -1.42 -7.46 -2.44
C GLU A 127 -1.70 -6.12 -1.70
N ALA A 128 -0.85 -5.77 -0.73
CA ALA A 128 -1.02 -4.59 0.12
C ALA A 128 -0.72 -3.25 -0.59
N ILE A 129 0.17 -3.25 -1.58
CA ILE A 129 0.53 -2.04 -2.35
C ILE A 129 -0.71 -1.41 -3.00
N GLY A 130 -1.65 -2.22 -3.51
CA GLY A 130 -2.88 -1.72 -4.11
C GLY A 130 -2.65 -0.80 -5.32
N THR A 131 -3.46 0.23 -5.43
CA THR A 131 -3.44 1.18 -6.55
C THR A 131 -3.55 2.62 -6.05
N GLU A 132 -3.13 3.59 -6.86
CA GLU A 132 -3.28 5.04 -6.61
C GLU A 132 -4.70 5.56 -6.91
N SER A 133 -5.69 4.66 -7.05
CA SER A 133 -7.06 5.03 -7.33
C SER A 133 -7.72 5.74 -6.14
N LYS A 134 -8.83 6.46 -6.41
CA LYS A 134 -9.63 7.11 -5.36
C LYS A 134 -9.99 6.10 -4.26
N ARG A 135 -9.76 6.47 -3.00
CA ARG A 135 -10.10 5.63 -1.85
C ARG A 135 -11.59 5.34 -1.79
N VAL A 136 -11.94 4.06 -1.76
CA VAL A 136 -13.29 3.55 -1.53
C VAL A 136 -13.27 2.70 -0.26
N LEU A 137 -14.23 2.94 0.64
CA LEU A 137 -14.34 2.13 1.86
C LEU A 137 -14.76 0.71 1.51
N GLY A 138 -13.98 -0.26 1.96
CA GLY A 138 -14.34 -1.68 1.89
C GLY A 138 -15.56 -2.03 2.74
N VAL A 139 -16.14 -3.22 2.53
CA VAL A 139 -17.31 -3.70 3.28
C VAL A 139 -17.05 -3.67 4.79
N GLY A 140 -15.89 -4.19 5.22
CA GLY A 140 -15.50 -4.21 6.64
C GLY A 140 -15.41 -2.82 7.27
N GLU A 141 -14.84 -1.83 6.55
CA GLU A 141 -14.76 -0.44 7.04
C GLU A 141 -16.14 0.22 7.12
N ARG A 142 -17.03 -0.06 6.18
CA ARG A 142 -18.43 0.43 6.21
C ARG A 142 -19.17 -0.11 7.43
N LEU A 143 -19.09 -1.41 7.68
CA LEU A 143 -19.70 -2.03 8.87
C LEU A 143 -19.11 -1.48 10.17
N LYS A 144 -17.79 -1.27 10.23
CA LYS A 144 -17.13 -0.64 11.39
C LYS A 144 -17.59 0.81 11.56
N ARG A 145 -17.77 1.56 10.48
CA ARG A 145 -18.28 2.94 10.51
C ARG A 145 -19.69 2.99 11.10
N GLU A 146 -20.60 2.11 10.66
CA GLU A 146 -21.97 2.02 11.19
C GLU A 146 -21.99 1.72 12.71
N ASN A 147 -21.09 0.85 13.17
CA ASN A 147 -21.08 0.40 14.56
C ASN A 147 -20.29 1.31 15.51
N LEU A 148 -19.18 1.90 15.07
CA LEU A 148 -18.21 2.60 15.92
C LEU A 148 -18.17 4.11 15.71
N ALA A 149 -18.60 4.63 14.55
CA ALA A 149 -18.64 6.06 14.34
C ALA A 149 -19.70 6.74 15.22
N LYS A 150 -19.70 8.06 15.22
CA LYS A 150 -20.65 8.87 15.97
C LYS A 150 -21.70 9.42 15.01
N SER A 151 -22.91 9.62 15.58
CA SER A 151 -24.04 10.29 14.92
C SER A 151 -24.51 11.46 15.76
N MET A 152 -25.19 12.39 15.13
CA MET A 152 -25.99 13.38 15.81
C MET A 152 -27.29 12.73 16.29
N VAL A 153 -27.66 13.01 17.53
CA VAL A 153 -28.81 12.45 18.23
C VAL A 153 -29.53 13.59 18.93
N SER A 154 -30.86 13.60 18.88
CA SER A 154 -31.62 14.61 19.62
C SER A 154 -31.48 14.41 21.14
N ASN A 155 -31.31 15.47 21.89
CA ASN A 155 -31.31 15.44 23.36
C ASN A 155 -32.66 15.80 23.98
N CYS A 156 -33.64 16.19 23.14
CA CYS A 156 -35.02 16.54 23.53
C CYS A 156 -36.02 16.08 22.47
N ASP A 157 -37.31 16.12 22.80
CA ASP A 157 -38.38 15.93 21.81
C ASP A 157 -38.49 17.17 20.89
N ILE A 158 -38.52 16.95 19.57
CA ILE A 158 -38.62 17.96 18.54
C ILE A 158 -39.92 17.69 17.75
N ARG A 159 -40.76 18.71 17.59
CA ARG A 159 -42.02 18.60 16.85
C ARG A 159 -41.87 19.01 15.39
N VAL A 160 -42.77 18.55 14.55
CA VAL A 160 -42.86 19.05 13.17
C VAL A 160 -43.04 20.59 13.18
N GLY A 161 -42.21 21.29 12.43
CA GLY A 161 -42.22 22.75 12.35
C GLY A 161 -41.24 23.46 13.31
N ASP A 162 -40.66 22.75 14.29
CA ASP A 162 -39.62 23.33 15.16
C ASP A 162 -38.32 23.56 14.37
N VAL A 163 -37.61 24.64 14.72
CA VAL A 163 -36.27 24.91 14.17
C VAL A 163 -35.26 24.15 15.00
N VAL A 164 -34.47 23.30 14.36
CA VAL A 164 -33.39 22.52 15.03
C VAL A 164 -32.26 23.47 15.45
N THR A 165 -32.02 23.56 16.75
CA THR A 165 -30.96 24.40 17.32
C THR A 165 -29.78 23.57 17.80
N GLU A 166 -28.64 24.23 18.04
CA GLU A 166 -27.40 23.65 18.46
C GLU A 166 -27.53 22.83 19.77
N ASP A 167 -28.28 23.37 20.73
CA ASP A 167 -28.53 22.78 22.04
C ASP A 167 -29.46 21.57 22.01
N MET A 168 -30.19 21.35 20.91
CA MET A 168 -31.00 20.14 20.71
C MET A 168 -30.21 18.96 20.25
N ILE A 169 -28.91 19.11 19.96
CA ILE A 169 -28.06 18.07 19.33
C ILE A 169 -27.01 17.58 20.31
N GLN A 170 -26.93 16.28 20.48
CA GLN A 170 -25.84 15.58 21.16
C GLN A 170 -25.14 14.59 20.21
N ILE A 171 -23.89 14.25 20.48
CA ILE A 171 -23.10 13.31 19.66
C ILE A 171 -22.95 12.00 20.41
N LYS A 172 -23.52 10.91 19.86
CA LYS A 172 -23.46 9.56 20.43
C LYS A 172 -23.12 8.50 19.37
N GLY A 173 -22.63 7.35 19.79
CA GLY A 173 -22.60 6.15 18.97
C GLY A 173 -23.95 5.44 18.97
N PRO A 174 -24.21 4.57 18.01
CA PRO A 174 -23.38 4.20 16.86
C PRO A 174 -23.48 5.18 15.67
N GLY A 175 -22.75 4.91 14.59
CA GLY A 175 -22.69 5.71 13.37
C GLY A 175 -23.85 5.49 12.39
N LYS A 176 -25.04 5.25 12.87
CA LYS A 176 -26.25 4.92 12.07
C LYS A 176 -27.01 6.14 11.54
N GLY A 177 -26.79 7.30 12.15
CA GLY A 177 -27.45 8.56 11.79
C GLY A 177 -26.53 9.52 11.05
N LEU A 178 -27.00 10.77 10.94
CA LEU A 178 -26.26 11.87 10.33
C LEU A 178 -24.96 12.13 11.12
N GLN A 179 -23.84 12.25 10.41
CA GLN A 179 -22.52 12.37 11.04
C GLN A 179 -22.28 13.79 11.60
N PRO A 180 -21.47 13.93 12.67
CA PRO A 180 -21.22 15.21 13.33
C PRO A 180 -20.61 16.29 12.43
N ASN A 181 -19.85 15.94 11.41
CA ASN A 181 -19.27 16.89 10.45
C ASN A 181 -20.31 17.57 9.54
N ARG A 182 -21.54 17.08 9.54
CA ARG A 182 -22.69 17.66 8.82
C ARG A 182 -23.58 18.55 9.70
N ARG A 183 -23.12 18.89 10.91
CA ARG A 183 -23.88 19.68 11.89
C ARG A 183 -24.34 21.01 11.34
N VAL A 184 -23.51 21.69 10.57
CA VAL A 184 -23.84 22.99 9.94
C VAL A 184 -24.99 22.91 8.95
N GLU A 185 -25.26 21.72 8.40
CA GLU A 185 -26.37 21.48 7.49
C GLU A 185 -27.68 21.19 8.23
N LEU A 186 -27.61 20.76 9.49
CA LEU A 186 -28.76 20.41 10.32
C LEU A 186 -29.25 21.58 11.16
N VAL A 187 -28.32 22.34 11.75
CA VAL A 187 -28.70 23.52 12.57
C VAL A 187 -29.39 24.57 11.72
N GLY A 188 -30.57 25.06 12.18
CA GLY A 188 -31.39 26.00 11.47
C GLY A 188 -32.38 25.38 10.49
N THR A 189 -32.40 24.06 10.30
CA THR A 189 -33.44 23.39 9.50
C THR A 189 -34.78 23.34 10.27
N ILE A 190 -35.89 23.27 9.52
CA ILE A 190 -37.22 23.06 10.09
C ILE A 190 -37.46 21.54 10.12
N ALA A 191 -37.80 21.01 11.29
CA ALA A 191 -38.11 19.59 11.46
C ALA A 191 -39.35 19.21 10.63
N ARG A 192 -39.19 18.23 9.77
CA ARG A 192 -40.25 17.73 8.87
C ARG A 192 -40.95 16.49 9.42
N ARG A 193 -40.46 15.94 10.53
CA ARG A 193 -41.03 14.82 11.28
C ARG A 193 -40.89 15.08 12.78
N GLU A 194 -41.63 14.33 13.58
CA GLU A 194 -41.35 14.26 15.03
C GLU A 194 -40.02 13.50 15.22
N ILE A 195 -39.18 13.99 16.16
CA ILE A 195 -37.91 13.38 16.55
C ILE A 195 -37.91 13.30 18.07
N LYS A 196 -37.88 12.09 18.61
CA LYS A 196 -37.88 11.87 20.05
C LYS A 196 -36.48 12.07 20.65
N SER A 197 -36.43 12.43 21.91
CA SER A 197 -35.19 12.48 22.67
C SER A 197 -34.46 11.14 22.59
N GLY A 198 -33.18 11.17 22.19
CA GLY A 198 -32.33 9.97 21.96
C GLY A 198 -32.41 9.41 20.54
N GLU A 199 -33.26 9.94 19.67
CA GLU A 199 -33.38 9.51 18.27
C GLU A 199 -32.29 10.13 17.40
N PHE A 200 -31.83 9.37 16.40
CA PHE A 200 -30.82 9.84 15.43
C PHE A 200 -31.43 10.84 14.46
N PHE A 201 -30.65 11.86 14.10
CA PHE A 201 -30.89 12.63 12.88
C PHE A 201 -30.38 11.82 11.66
N TYR A 202 -31.10 11.95 10.55
CA TYR A 202 -30.82 11.24 9.30
C TYR A 202 -30.66 12.21 8.12
N PRO A 203 -30.13 11.78 6.97
CA PRO A 203 -30.00 12.62 5.78
C PRO A 203 -31.32 13.27 5.34
N MET A 204 -32.46 12.62 5.58
CA MET A 204 -33.80 13.19 5.30
C MET A 204 -34.12 14.45 6.11
N ASP A 205 -33.54 14.58 7.30
CA ASP A 205 -33.76 15.72 8.19
C ASP A 205 -33.09 17.02 7.68
N ILE A 206 -32.12 16.87 6.75
CA ILE A 206 -31.48 17.98 6.02
C ILE A 206 -31.91 18.06 4.55
N GLY A 207 -32.98 17.36 4.17
CA GLY A 207 -33.56 17.40 2.83
C GLY A 207 -32.91 16.43 1.82
N GLU A 208 -32.05 15.51 2.25
CA GLU A 208 -31.43 14.53 1.40
C GLU A 208 -32.14 13.17 1.51
N GLY A 209 -32.80 12.76 0.44
CA GLY A 209 -33.33 11.40 0.29
C GLY A 209 -34.51 11.03 1.20
N THR A 210 -35.09 9.85 0.96
CA THR A 210 -36.23 9.29 1.70
C THR A 210 -35.84 7.94 2.36
N VAL A 211 -34.61 7.80 2.85
CA VAL A 211 -34.13 6.52 3.39
C VAL A 211 -34.67 6.30 4.80
N ILE A 212 -35.63 5.40 4.92
CA ILE A 212 -36.05 4.81 6.20
C ILE A 212 -34.85 4.04 6.76
N PRO A 213 -34.42 4.29 8.02
CA PRO A 213 -33.34 3.54 8.66
C PRO A 213 -33.68 2.05 8.67
N ARG A 214 -32.75 1.20 8.25
CA ARG A 214 -32.86 -0.23 8.48
C ARG A 214 -32.74 -0.51 9.98
N ASN A 215 -33.83 -0.91 10.62
CA ASN A 215 -33.77 -1.47 11.96
C ASN A 215 -33.08 -2.83 11.86
N TYR A 216 -31.84 -2.86 12.28
CA TYR A 216 -31.17 -4.12 12.60
C TYR A 216 -31.50 -4.47 14.05
N ASN A 217 -32.59 -5.23 14.25
CA ASN A 217 -32.84 -5.95 15.51
C ASN A 217 -31.92 -7.16 15.57
#